data_685760d27aef6d1397788a78dfef6263
#
_entry.id   685760d27aef6d1397788a78dfef6263
#
_cell.length_a   1.000
_cell.length_b   1.000
_cell.length_c   1.000
_cell.angle_alpha   90.00
_cell.angle_beta   90.00
_cell.angle_gamma   90.00
#
_symmetry.space_group_name_H-M   'P 1'
#
loop_
_entity.id
_entity.type
_entity.pdbx_description
1 polymer ?
#
loop_
_entity_poly.entity_id
_entity_poly.type
_entity_poly.pdbx_seq_one_letter_code
_entity_poly.pdbx_strand_id
1 'polypeptide(L)'
;MKQGKKYVDSVKLIDSTKAYDSSEALDLVCQTAKAKFDETVELHVRLGVDSRHADQQVRGAVVLPNGTGKTVRTLVFAKGEKIQAAIDAGSDFVADDDTVKKINDGWMDFDVVIATPDMMGVVGRLGKVLGPRGLMPNPKAGTVTPCLLYTSPS
;
A
#
# COMPACT_ATOMS: atom_id res chain seq x y z
N MET A 1 10.55 -16.81 31.79
CA MET A 1 9.34 -17.39 31.18
C MET A 1 9.71 -18.70 30.50
N LYS A 2 8.94 -19.79 30.65
CA LYS A 2 9.30 -21.09 30.06
C LYS A 2 8.96 -21.08 28.57
N GLN A 3 9.96 -21.17 27.71
CA GLN A 3 9.79 -21.12 26.24
C GLN A 3 9.25 -22.45 25.71
N GLY A 4 8.43 -22.41 24.65
CA GLY A 4 7.89 -23.61 24.01
C GLY A 4 8.98 -24.44 23.31
N LYS A 5 8.80 -25.76 23.22
CA LYS A 5 9.77 -26.67 22.59
C LYS A 5 10.12 -26.27 21.15
N LYS A 6 9.11 -25.96 20.34
CA LYS A 6 9.32 -25.54 18.93
C LYS A 6 10.16 -24.28 18.82
N TYR A 7 9.96 -23.31 19.72
CA TYR A 7 10.75 -22.09 19.76
C TYR A 7 12.22 -22.38 20.09
N VAL A 8 12.47 -23.19 21.12
CA VAL A 8 13.83 -23.59 21.50
C VAL A 8 14.55 -24.30 20.36
N ASP A 9 13.86 -25.15 19.61
CA ASP A 9 14.44 -25.84 18.46
C ASP A 9 14.71 -24.91 17.28
N SER A 10 13.88 -23.88 17.06
CA SER A 10 14.10 -22.86 16.02
C SER A 10 15.28 -21.93 16.38
N VAL A 11 15.39 -21.52 17.64
CA VAL A 11 16.49 -20.66 18.11
C VAL A 11 17.87 -21.32 17.96
N LYS A 12 17.96 -22.65 18.06
CA LYS A 12 19.22 -23.38 17.85
C LYS A 12 19.76 -23.26 16.42
N LEU A 13 18.91 -22.94 15.45
CA LEU A 13 19.28 -22.80 14.05
C LEU A 13 19.86 -21.39 13.75
N ILE A 14 19.65 -20.43 14.65
CA ILE A 14 20.00 -19.03 14.43
C ILE A 14 21.06 -18.60 15.44
N ASP A 15 22.18 -18.08 14.92
CA ASP A 15 23.17 -17.39 15.74
C ASP A 15 22.85 -15.88 15.73
N SER A 16 22.36 -15.37 16.86
CA SER A 16 21.96 -13.97 17.00
C SER A 16 23.13 -12.96 16.95
N THR A 17 24.37 -13.46 17.00
CA THR A 17 25.59 -12.63 16.93
C THR A 17 26.11 -12.47 15.50
N LYS A 18 25.69 -13.36 14.58
CA LYS A 18 26.10 -13.37 13.18
C LYS A 18 25.19 -12.48 12.35
N ALA A 19 25.76 -11.66 11.49
CA ALA A 19 25.02 -11.03 10.38
C ALA A 19 24.95 -12.03 9.22
N TYR A 20 23.74 -12.35 8.80
CA TYR A 20 23.47 -13.27 7.69
C TYR A 20 23.35 -12.50 6.37
N ASP A 21 23.72 -13.14 5.27
CA ASP A 21 23.36 -12.66 3.94
C ASP A 21 21.85 -12.75 3.70
N SER A 22 21.31 -11.94 2.81
CA SER A 22 19.86 -11.84 2.59
C SER A 22 19.23 -13.16 2.15
N SER A 23 19.88 -13.92 1.27
CA SER A 23 19.41 -15.23 0.81
C SER A 23 19.46 -16.27 1.93
N GLU A 24 20.58 -16.33 2.68
CA GLU A 24 20.75 -17.24 3.84
C GLU A 24 19.69 -16.94 4.93
N ALA A 25 19.42 -15.65 5.18
CA ALA A 25 18.41 -15.23 6.14
C ALA A 25 16.99 -15.68 5.75
N LEU A 26 16.63 -15.57 4.47
CA LEU A 26 15.32 -16.03 3.97
C LEU A 26 15.16 -17.54 4.05
N ASP A 27 16.22 -18.30 3.75
CA ASP A 27 16.21 -19.75 3.90
C ASP A 27 16.02 -20.17 5.36
N LEU A 28 16.68 -19.49 6.30
CA LEU A 28 16.51 -19.70 7.73
C LEU A 28 15.11 -19.36 8.22
N VAL A 29 14.51 -18.29 7.70
CA VAL A 29 13.10 -17.95 8.00
C VAL A 29 12.17 -19.11 7.59
N CYS A 30 12.32 -19.65 6.39
CA CYS A 30 11.55 -20.79 5.94
C CYS A 30 11.76 -22.05 6.82
N GLN A 31 13.01 -22.33 7.23
CA GLN A 31 13.33 -23.49 8.09
C GLN A 31 12.79 -23.34 9.51
N THR A 32 12.66 -22.12 10.02
CA THR A 32 12.14 -21.84 11.36
C THR A 32 10.63 -21.73 11.42
N ALA A 33 9.95 -21.63 10.28
CA ALA A 33 8.49 -21.63 10.16
C ALA A 33 7.96 -23.04 10.49
N LYS A 34 7.37 -23.22 11.66
CA LYS A 34 6.87 -24.51 12.19
C LYS A 34 5.38 -24.50 12.54
N ALA A 35 4.67 -23.44 12.19
CA ALA A 35 3.23 -23.38 12.40
C ALA A 35 2.47 -24.28 11.38
N LYS A 36 1.20 -24.54 11.67
CA LYS A 36 0.30 -25.31 10.79
C LYS A 36 -0.63 -24.39 9.99
N PHE A 37 -0.26 -23.11 9.89
CA PHE A 37 -0.98 -22.08 9.15
C PHE A 37 0.04 -21.20 8.41
N ASP A 38 -0.41 -20.40 7.46
CA ASP A 38 0.45 -19.49 6.72
C ASP A 38 0.98 -18.40 7.64
N GLU A 39 2.30 -18.40 7.84
CA GLU A 39 2.98 -17.43 8.71
C GLU A 39 3.32 -16.18 7.91
N THR A 40 3.26 -15.01 8.54
CA THR A 40 3.64 -13.74 7.93
C THR A 40 5.11 -13.45 8.18
N VAL A 41 5.84 -13.10 7.13
CA VAL A 41 7.23 -12.63 7.21
C VAL A 41 7.25 -11.11 7.20
N GLU A 42 7.89 -10.51 8.21
CA GLU A 42 8.01 -9.06 8.35
C GLU A 42 9.50 -8.66 8.34
N LEU A 43 9.81 -7.57 7.64
CA LEU A 43 11.13 -6.98 7.60
C LEU A 43 11.13 -5.64 8.36
N HIS A 44 11.96 -5.55 9.39
CA HIS A 44 12.17 -4.32 10.15
C HIS A 44 13.56 -3.75 9.85
N VAL A 45 13.61 -2.53 9.29
CA VAL A 45 14.85 -1.89 8.87
C VAL A 45 15.16 -0.68 9.74
N ARG A 46 16.34 -0.67 10.36
CA ARG A 46 16.86 0.51 11.05
C ARG A 46 17.65 1.38 10.07
N LEU A 47 17.04 2.47 9.62
CA LEU A 47 17.60 3.33 8.57
C LEU A 47 18.78 4.22 9.02
N GLY A 48 18.99 4.40 10.33
CA GLY A 48 20.03 5.30 10.84
C GLY A 48 19.74 6.79 10.64
N VAL A 49 18.44 7.15 10.48
CA VAL A 49 17.98 8.54 10.35
C VAL A 49 17.36 9.05 11.65
N ASP A 50 17.42 10.36 11.88
CA ASP A 50 16.69 11.03 12.96
C ASP A 50 15.40 11.67 12.39
N SER A 51 14.25 11.03 12.62
CA SER A 51 12.95 11.46 12.11
C SER A 51 12.44 12.79 12.71
N ARG A 52 13.13 13.35 13.70
CA ARG A 52 12.83 14.69 14.24
C ARG A 52 13.23 15.80 13.28
N HIS A 53 14.16 15.54 12.38
CA HIS A 53 14.57 16.47 11.34
C HIS A 53 13.76 16.26 10.07
N ALA A 54 13.20 17.33 9.52
CA ALA A 54 12.31 17.27 8.36
C ALA A 54 13.02 16.74 7.08
N ASP A 55 14.30 17.00 6.93
CA ASP A 55 15.16 16.55 5.83
C ASP A 55 15.51 15.05 5.92
N GLN A 56 15.39 14.45 7.11
CA GLN A 56 15.64 13.03 7.35
C GLN A 56 14.37 12.17 7.39
N GLN A 57 13.21 12.77 7.17
CA GLN A 57 11.95 12.03 7.04
C GLN A 57 11.85 11.37 5.66
N VAL A 58 11.83 10.04 5.65
CA VAL A 58 11.69 9.25 4.41
C VAL A 58 10.21 8.98 4.13
N ARG A 59 9.73 9.43 2.98
CA ARG A 59 8.41 9.13 2.46
C ARG A 59 8.48 8.97 0.95
N GLY A 60 8.04 7.82 0.45
CA GLY A 60 8.08 7.51 -0.98
C GLY A 60 7.15 6.37 -1.34
N ALA A 61 6.98 6.17 -2.64
CA ALA A 61 6.28 5.03 -3.22
C ALA A 61 7.29 4.24 -4.07
N VAL A 62 7.20 2.93 -4.02
CA VAL A 62 8.05 2.00 -4.79
C VAL A 62 7.16 0.97 -5.46
N VAL A 63 7.40 0.75 -6.74
CA VAL A 63 6.74 -0.32 -7.49
C VAL A 63 7.46 -1.63 -7.20
N LEU A 64 6.71 -2.62 -6.69
CA LEU A 64 7.24 -3.95 -6.41
C LEU A 64 7.21 -4.81 -7.67
N PRO A 65 8.30 -5.56 -8.00
CA PRO A 65 8.37 -6.35 -9.23
C PRO A 65 7.28 -7.42 -9.34
N ASN A 66 6.85 -7.99 -8.23
CA ASN A 66 5.83 -9.04 -8.15
C ASN A 66 4.51 -8.55 -7.52
N GLY A 67 4.32 -7.23 -7.44
CA GLY A 67 3.15 -6.63 -6.80
C GLY A 67 3.06 -6.90 -5.29
N THR A 68 1.90 -6.66 -4.71
CA THR A 68 1.63 -6.85 -3.27
C THR A 68 0.82 -8.11 -2.97
N GLY A 69 0.40 -8.87 -4.00
CA GLY A 69 -0.47 -10.04 -3.86
C GLY A 69 -1.91 -9.72 -3.43
N LYS A 70 -2.28 -8.45 -3.37
CA LYS A 70 -3.64 -8.01 -3.01
C LYS A 70 -4.36 -7.50 -4.26
N THR A 71 -5.58 -7.94 -4.47
CA THR A 71 -6.50 -7.33 -5.43
C THR A 71 -7.01 -6.03 -4.83
N VAL A 72 -6.71 -4.91 -5.47
CA VAL A 72 -7.04 -3.56 -5.01
C VAL A 72 -8.12 -2.99 -5.89
N ARG A 73 -9.26 -2.61 -5.31
CA ARG A 73 -10.35 -1.95 -6.03
C ARG A 73 -10.05 -0.47 -6.14
N THR A 74 -10.00 0.02 -7.37
CA THR A 74 -9.61 1.39 -7.69
C THR A 74 -10.80 2.26 -8.04
N LEU A 75 -10.86 3.46 -7.46
CA LEU A 75 -11.80 4.51 -7.83
C LEU A 75 -11.03 5.66 -8.46
N VAL A 76 -11.37 6.03 -9.70
CA VAL A 76 -10.69 7.09 -10.43
C VAL A 76 -11.60 8.30 -10.62
N PHE A 77 -11.12 9.46 -10.17
CA PHE A 77 -11.75 10.77 -10.44
C PHE A 77 -11.13 11.36 -11.69
N ALA A 78 -11.84 11.25 -12.81
CA ALA A 78 -11.44 11.78 -14.11
C ALA A 78 -12.60 12.52 -14.79
N LYS A 79 -12.29 13.36 -15.78
CA LYS A 79 -13.28 14.14 -16.54
C LYS A 79 -13.01 14.04 -18.04
N GLY A 80 -14.10 13.96 -18.83
CA GLY A 80 -14.05 13.96 -20.30
C GLY A 80 -13.34 12.71 -20.85
N GLU A 81 -12.42 12.90 -21.78
CA GLU A 81 -11.68 11.80 -22.45
C GLU A 81 -10.84 10.93 -21.49
N LYS A 82 -10.46 11.48 -20.34
CA LYS A 82 -9.70 10.75 -19.32
C LYS A 82 -10.51 9.64 -18.65
N ILE A 83 -11.84 9.67 -18.74
CA ILE A 83 -12.72 8.61 -18.25
C ILE A 83 -12.45 7.32 -19.01
N GLN A 84 -12.40 7.40 -20.36
CA GLN A 84 -12.11 6.23 -21.17
C GLN A 84 -10.72 5.67 -20.89
N ALA A 85 -9.72 6.56 -20.75
CA ALA A 85 -8.36 6.16 -20.39
C ALA A 85 -8.28 5.46 -19.01
N ALA A 86 -9.13 5.85 -18.04
CA ALA A 86 -9.21 5.19 -16.74
C ALA A 86 -9.79 3.77 -16.85
N ILE A 87 -10.83 3.60 -17.66
CA ILE A 87 -11.46 2.28 -17.93
C ILE A 87 -10.46 1.38 -18.64
N ASP A 88 -9.78 1.88 -19.67
CA ASP A 88 -8.78 1.15 -20.44
C ASP A 88 -7.56 0.75 -19.60
N ALA A 89 -7.24 1.56 -18.56
CA ALA A 89 -6.21 1.25 -17.57
C ALA A 89 -6.65 0.24 -16.51
N GLY A 90 -7.88 -0.29 -16.56
CA GLY A 90 -8.39 -1.33 -15.68
C GLY A 90 -8.93 -0.81 -14.34
N SER A 91 -9.40 0.46 -14.26
CA SER A 91 -10.06 0.94 -13.05
C SER A 91 -11.41 0.25 -12.82
N ASP A 92 -11.69 -0.14 -11.57
CA ASP A 92 -12.96 -0.79 -11.21
C ASP A 92 -14.12 0.19 -11.21
N PHE A 93 -13.87 1.41 -10.78
CA PHE A 93 -14.89 2.47 -10.69
C PHE A 93 -14.36 3.79 -11.23
N VAL A 94 -15.20 4.49 -11.96
CA VAL A 94 -14.96 5.87 -12.38
C VAL A 94 -15.97 6.77 -11.67
N ALA A 95 -15.46 7.83 -11.02
CA ALA A 95 -16.27 8.73 -10.25
C ALA A 95 -16.97 9.75 -11.15
N ASP A 96 -18.28 9.71 -11.14
CA ASP A 96 -19.21 10.70 -11.64
C ASP A 96 -19.89 11.45 -10.47
N ASP A 97 -20.80 12.37 -10.78
CA ASP A 97 -21.52 13.14 -9.77
C ASP A 97 -22.41 12.26 -8.87
N ASP A 98 -22.88 11.11 -9.38
CA ASP A 98 -23.68 10.17 -8.58
C ASP A 98 -22.80 9.34 -7.66
N THR A 99 -21.59 8.99 -8.08
CA THR A 99 -20.59 8.33 -7.22
C THR A 99 -20.16 9.24 -6.06
N VAL A 100 -20.03 10.54 -6.30
CA VAL A 100 -19.73 11.53 -5.25
C VAL A 100 -20.85 11.57 -4.19
N LYS A 101 -22.13 11.49 -4.60
CA LYS A 101 -23.26 11.40 -3.66
C LYS A 101 -23.22 10.11 -2.85
N LYS A 102 -23.01 8.95 -3.52
CA LYS A 102 -22.88 7.65 -2.85
C LYS A 102 -21.77 7.62 -1.80
N ILE A 103 -20.62 8.24 -2.08
CA ILE A 103 -19.50 8.35 -1.12
C ILE A 103 -19.93 9.18 0.10
N ASN A 104 -20.66 10.28 -0.09
CA ASN A 104 -21.19 11.08 1.02
C ASN A 104 -22.22 10.29 1.84
N ASP A 105 -22.98 9.42 1.21
CA ASP A 105 -23.97 8.53 1.85
C ASP A 105 -23.31 7.32 2.53
N GLY A 106 -21.97 7.18 2.41
CA GLY A 106 -21.19 6.16 3.12
C GLY A 106 -20.74 4.97 2.28
N TRP A 107 -20.94 4.97 0.96
CA TRP A 107 -20.41 3.93 0.09
C TRP A 107 -18.90 4.03 -0.03
N MET A 108 -18.19 2.93 0.25
CA MET A 108 -16.73 2.86 0.37
C MET A 108 -16.15 1.52 -0.13
N ASP A 109 -16.75 0.94 -1.17
CA ASP A 109 -16.31 -0.36 -1.72
C ASP A 109 -15.09 -0.24 -2.64
N PHE A 110 -14.11 0.59 -2.25
CA PHE A 110 -12.85 0.79 -2.94
C PHE A 110 -11.70 0.92 -1.93
N ASP A 111 -10.52 0.56 -2.38
CA ASP A 111 -9.32 0.50 -1.53
C ASP A 111 -8.31 1.62 -1.85
N VAL A 112 -8.34 2.13 -3.08
CA VAL A 112 -7.46 3.23 -3.53
C VAL A 112 -8.26 4.25 -4.33
N VAL A 113 -8.00 5.53 -4.08
CA VAL A 113 -8.56 6.65 -4.85
C VAL A 113 -7.45 7.31 -5.65
N ILE A 114 -7.65 7.39 -6.96
CA ILE A 114 -6.78 8.09 -7.91
C ILE A 114 -7.54 9.31 -8.42
N ALA A 115 -6.89 10.45 -8.52
CA ALA A 115 -7.52 11.66 -9.01
C ALA A 115 -6.65 12.38 -10.03
N THR A 116 -7.27 12.92 -11.07
CA THR A 116 -6.60 13.91 -11.92
C THR A 116 -6.54 15.25 -11.19
N PRO A 117 -5.49 16.09 -11.43
CA PRO A 117 -5.37 17.38 -10.78
C PRO A 117 -6.61 18.27 -10.94
N ASP A 118 -7.30 18.18 -12.07
CA ASP A 118 -8.50 18.94 -12.39
C ASP A 118 -9.69 18.60 -11.47
N MET A 119 -9.73 17.34 -10.96
CA MET A 119 -10.80 16.84 -10.10
C MET A 119 -10.51 16.99 -8.60
N MET A 120 -9.32 17.48 -8.23
CA MET A 120 -8.96 17.66 -6.83
C MET A 120 -9.89 18.62 -6.06
N GLY A 121 -10.52 19.58 -6.75
CA GLY A 121 -11.54 20.45 -6.15
C GLY A 121 -12.80 19.68 -5.69
N VAL A 122 -13.21 18.64 -6.42
CA VAL A 122 -14.33 17.76 -6.07
C VAL A 122 -13.91 16.82 -4.95
N VAL A 123 -12.74 16.20 -5.09
CA VAL A 123 -12.18 15.27 -4.07
C VAL A 123 -11.95 16.00 -2.74
N GLY A 124 -11.54 17.27 -2.78
CA GLY A 124 -11.36 18.09 -1.57
C GLY A 124 -12.64 18.23 -0.73
N ARG A 125 -13.81 18.26 -1.36
CA ARG A 125 -15.11 18.26 -0.64
C ARG A 125 -15.38 16.94 0.08
N LEU A 126 -14.86 15.84 -0.45
CA LEU A 126 -14.94 14.50 0.16
C LEU A 126 -13.86 14.26 1.23
N GLY A 127 -12.98 15.24 1.48
CA GLY A 127 -11.88 15.12 2.43
C GLY A 127 -12.31 14.75 3.85
N LYS A 128 -13.50 15.17 4.28
CA LYS A 128 -14.08 14.80 5.59
C LYS A 128 -14.40 13.31 5.68
N VAL A 129 -14.68 12.65 4.56
CA VAL A 129 -15.06 11.23 4.47
C VAL A 129 -13.84 10.38 4.15
N LEU A 130 -13.03 10.79 3.17
CA LEU A 130 -11.86 10.04 2.68
C LEU A 130 -10.63 10.20 3.60
N GLY A 131 -10.48 11.38 4.24
CA GLY A 131 -9.32 11.71 5.08
C GLY A 131 -9.12 10.76 6.26
N PRO A 132 -10.14 10.58 7.14
CA PRO A 132 -10.01 9.70 8.31
C PRO A 132 -9.71 8.23 7.97
N ARG A 133 -10.05 7.80 6.74
CA ARG A 133 -9.81 6.43 6.25
C ARG A 133 -8.48 6.28 5.48
N GLY A 134 -7.71 7.35 5.33
CA GLY A 134 -6.45 7.33 4.62
C GLY A 134 -6.58 7.18 3.09
N LEU A 135 -7.79 7.37 2.53
CA LEU A 135 -8.11 7.20 1.10
C LEU A 135 -7.95 8.50 0.30
N MET A 136 -7.51 9.58 0.94
CA MET A 136 -7.33 10.87 0.27
C MET A 136 -6.18 10.81 -0.73
N PRO A 137 -6.40 11.14 -2.02
CA PRO A 137 -5.33 11.19 -3.02
C PRO A 137 -4.22 12.15 -2.63
N ASN A 138 -2.96 11.73 -2.85
CA ASN A 138 -1.79 12.52 -2.49
C ASN A 138 -0.75 12.50 -3.62
N PRO A 139 -0.26 13.66 -4.08
CA PRO A 139 0.78 13.73 -5.11
C PRO A 139 2.07 12.98 -4.72
N LYS A 140 2.44 13.00 -3.44
CA LYS A 140 3.65 12.32 -2.95
C LYS A 140 3.52 10.78 -2.96
N ALA A 141 2.30 10.26 -2.93
CA ALA A 141 2.02 8.84 -3.06
C ALA A 141 1.74 8.42 -4.52
N GLY A 142 1.81 9.35 -5.47
CA GLY A 142 1.54 9.09 -6.88
C GLY A 142 0.06 8.92 -7.25
N THR A 143 -0.87 9.10 -6.30
CA THR A 143 -2.32 8.93 -6.52
C THR A 143 -3.00 10.18 -7.09
N VAL A 144 -2.26 11.28 -7.27
CA VAL A 144 -2.70 12.46 -8.05
C VAL A 144 -1.81 12.56 -9.27
N THR A 145 -2.35 12.25 -10.45
CA THR A 145 -1.59 12.20 -11.69
C THR A 145 -2.43 12.60 -12.89
N PRO A 146 -1.84 13.26 -13.89
CA PRO A 146 -2.49 13.48 -15.17
C PRO A 146 -2.49 12.22 -16.06
N CYS A 147 -1.60 11.25 -15.77
CA CYS A 147 -1.45 10.01 -16.54
C CYS A 147 -1.94 8.82 -15.71
N LEU A 148 -3.10 8.28 -16.08
CA LEU A 148 -3.78 7.20 -15.36
C LEU A 148 -3.17 5.82 -15.62
N LEU A 149 -2.49 5.64 -16.75
CA LEU A 149 -1.87 4.36 -17.16
C LEU A 149 -0.75 3.87 -16.21
N TYR A 150 -0.03 4.80 -15.55
CA TYR A 150 1.09 4.45 -14.67
C TYR A 150 0.69 4.24 -13.21
N THR A 151 -0.54 4.56 -12.85
CA THR A 151 -0.98 4.59 -11.45
C THR A 151 -1.96 3.48 -11.10
N SER A 152 -2.49 2.80 -12.13
CA SER A 152 -3.34 1.63 -11.92
C SER A 152 -2.47 0.46 -11.44
N PRO A 153 -2.76 -0.12 -10.27
CA PRO A 153 -2.09 -1.34 -9.83
C PRO A 153 -2.56 -2.50 -10.71
N SER A 154 -1.71 -2.86 -11.65
CA SER A 154 -1.87 -4.08 -12.45
C SER A 154 -1.23 -5.25 -11.74
#